data_f3bedc0b831a8ca84bd44be684b63f59
#
_entry.id   f3bedc0b831a8ca84bd44be684b63f59
#
_cell.length_a   1.000
_cell.length_b   1.000
_cell.length_c   1.000
_cell.angle_alpha   90.00
_cell.angle_beta   90.00
_cell.angle_gamma   90.00
#
_symmetry.space_group_name_H-M   'P 1'
#
loop_
_entity.id
_entity.type
_entity.pdbx_description
1 polymer ?
#
loop_
_entity_poly.entity_id
_entity_poly.type
_entity_poly.pdbx_seq_one_letter_code
_entity_poly.pdbx_strand_id
1 'polypeptide(L)'
;LSGVMHLPTLRTSKIMMDTGREGKKLSKTLDALFLDGAVRLSPYIRINDYKRSRMNSVLKASGMGMTPEIYTAYAYIKAGSVFLLMIPALYIFPLAALFVILLGIMVYYREIQKADEMLRGKREQIEEELYRFVSTITQELKNSRDVLSMLEHYKENAGAAFRKELDIVCADMRSGSYEAALTRFEARLNSPQLSDVVRGLIGVLRGDDGAVYFQMLTHDFKQAELQRLKAKAAKIPPKIRVYSFAMLMCFLATYFAIIIYEIIRSMGTLF
;
A
#
# COMPACT_ATOMS: atom_id res chain seq x y z
N LEU A 1 -25.68 -32.47 -36.20
CA LEU A 1 -26.43 -31.36 -35.56
C LEU A 1 -25.48 -30.64 -34.56
N SER A 2 -24.64 -29.75 -35.08
CA SER A 2 -23.77 -28.90 -34.30
C SER A 2 -24.17 -27.44 -34.53
N GLY A 3 -25.04 -26.93 -33.66
CA GLY A 3 -25.38 -25.52 -33.62
C GLY A 3 -24.28 -24.75 -32.91
N VAL A 4 -23.50 -23.99 -33.65
CA VAL A 4 -22.44 -23.11 -33.17
C VAL A 4 -23.09 -21.89 -32.52
N MET A 5 -23.00 -21.78 -31.19
CA MET A 5 -23.22 -20.51 -30.48
C MET A 5 -22.01 -19.61 -30.70
N HIS A 6 -22.11 -18.67 -31.60
CA HIS A 6 -21.17 -17.54 -31.69
C HIS A 6 -21.39 -16.57 -30.51
N LEU A 7 -20.65 -16.74 -29.44
CA LEU A 7 -20.55 -15.76 -28.39
C LEU A 7 -19.61 -14.63 -28.82
N PRO A 8 -20.03 -13.35 -28.83
CA PRO A 8 -19.18 -12.23 -29.22
C PRO A 8 -18.27 -11.82 -28.07
N THR A 9 -17.30 -12.67 -27.72
CA THR A 9 -16.38 -12.44 -26.60
C THR A 9 -15.34 -11.32 -26.84
N LEU A 10 -15.08 -10.98 -28.10
CA LEU A 10 -14.09 -9.97 -28.47
C LEU A 10 -14.60 -8.52 -28.39
N ARG A 11 -15.89 -8.28 -28.53
CA ARG A 11 -16.48 -6.93 -28.42
C ARG A 11 -16.66 -6.49 -26.96
N THR A 12 -17.07 -7.40 -26.08
CA THR A 12 -17.27 -7.12 -24.66
C THR A 12 -15.94 -6.88 -23.92
N SER A 13 -14.86 -7.59 -24.27
CA SER A 13 -13.54 -7.35 -23.70
C SER A 13 -12.95 -6.00 -24.14
N LYS A 14 -13.20 -5.58 -25.38
CA LYS A 14 -12.73 -4.29 -25.89
C LYS A 14 -13.47 -3.11 -25.25
N ILE A 15 -14.77 -3.24 -25.03
CA ILE A 15 -15.59 -2.23 -24.33
C ILE A 15 -15.19 -2.14 -22.85
N MET A 16 -14.92 -3.27 -22.17
CA MET A 16 -14.40 -3.24 -20.78
C MET A 16 -12.98 -2.66 -20.69
N MET A 17 -12.10 -2.89 -21.68
CA MET A 17 -10.78 -2.25 -21.71
C MET A 17 -10.85 -0.75 -22.02
N ASP A 18 -11.75 -0.30 -22.89
CA ASP A 18 -11.93 1.12 -23.21
C ASP A 18 -12.58 1.89 -22.05
N THR A 19 -13.61 1.34 -21.39
CA THR A 19 -14.17 1.94 -20.17
C THR A 19 -13.14 1.97 -19.02
N GLY A 20 -12.28 0.98 -18.89
CA GLY A 20 -11.18 0.99 -17.93
C GLY A 20 -10.08 2.02 -18.26
N ARG A 21 -9.84 2.31 -19.54
CA ARG A 21 -8.91 3.35 -20.00
C ARG A 21 -9.48 4.76 -19.88
N GLU A 22 -10.74 4.96 -20.18
CA GLU A 22 -11.42 6.24 -20.00
C GLU A 22 -11.59 6.57 -18.51
N GLY A 23 -11.98 5.62 -17.67
CA GLY A 23 -12.01 5.81 -16.21
C GLY A 23 -10.64 6.17 -15.62
N LYS A 24 -9.55 5.58 -16.11
CA LYS A 24 -8.18 5.96 -15.71
C LYS A 24 -7.74 7.33 -16.25
N LYS A 25 -8.22 7.76 -17.41
CA LYS A 25 -7.94 9.11 -17.94
C LYS A 25 -8.74 10.16 -17.18
N LEU A 26 -10.04 9.91 -16.93
CA LEU A 26 -10.90 10.78 -16.12
C LEU A 26 -10.39 10.92 -14.68
N SER A 27 -9.96 9.82 -14.03
CA SER A 27 -9.39 9.90 -12.69
C SER A 27 -8.11 10.73 -12.65
N LYS A 28 -7.22 10.61 -13.64
CA LYS A 28 -6.00 11.42 -13.73
C LYS A 28 -6.30 12.91 -13.95
N THR A 29 -7.32 13.23 -14.74
CA THR A 29 -7.72 14.63 -14.99
C THR A 29 -8.37 15.22 -13.75
N LEU A 30 -9.22 14.46 -13.04
CA LEU A 30 -9.84 14.89 -11.79
C LEU A 30 -8.79 15.03 -10.68
N ASP A 31 -7.84 14.09 -10.57
CA ASP A 31 -6.75 14.18 -9.60
C ASP A 31 -5.85 15.41 -9.87
N ALA A 32 -5.62 15.76 -11.14
CA ALA A 32 -4.89 16.97 -11.51
C ALA A 32 -5.66 18.26 -11.13
N LEU A 33 -6.98 18.29 -11.36
CA LEU A 33 -7.83 19.42 -10.94
C LEU A 33 -7.87 19.56 -9.41
N PHE A 34 -7.97 18.44 -8.69
CA PHE A 34 -7.93 18.46 -7.23
C PHE A 34 -6.58 18.93 -6.70
N LEU A 35 -5.48 18.59 -7.41
CA LEU A 35 -4.15 19.07 -7.04
C LEU A 35 -3.98 20.57 -7.26
N ASP A 36 -4.47 21.11 -8.39
CA ASP A 36 -4.44 22.56 -8.65
C ASP A 36 -5.25 23.33 -7.60
N GLY A 37 -6.45 22.84 -7.28
CA GLY A 37 -7.24 23.37 -6.17
C GLY A 37 -6.52 23.29 -4.82
N ALA A 38 -5.81 22.17 -4.55
CA ALA A 38 -5.07 21.99 -3.31
C ALA A 38 -3.89 22.96 -3.16
N VAL A 39 -3.20 23.26 -4.25
CA VAL A 39 -2.14 24.28 -4.26
C VAL A 39 -2.70 25.66 -3.93
N ARG A 40 -3.88 26.03 -4.46
CA ARG A 40 -4.53 27.31 -4.18
C ARG A 40 -5.08 27.40 -2.74
N LEU A 41 -5.52 26.28 -2.18
CA LEU A 41 -6.09 26.22 -0.82
C LEU A 41 -5.02 26.06 0.26
N SER A 42 -3.83 25.56 -0.07
CA SER A 42 -2.75 25.26 0.87
C SER A 42 -2.35 26.42 1.79
N PRO A 43 -2.34 27.72 1.36
CA PRO A 43 -1.97 28.84 2.22
C PRO A 43 -2.95 29.07 3.38
N TYR A 44 -4.20 28.64 3.25
CA TYR A 44 -5.23 28.84 4.27
C TYR A 44 -5.26 27.73 5.33
N ILE A 45 -4.52 26.63 5.11
CA ILE A 45 -4.51 25.47 6.01
C ILE A 45 -3.39 25.63 7.01
N ARG A 46 -3.75 25.80 8.28
CA ARG A 46 -2.81 25.80 9.41
C ARG A 46 -2.71 24.38 9.97
N ILE A 47 -1.53 23.80 9.90
CA ILE A 47 -1.21 22.50 10.51
C ILE A 47 -0.35 22.74 11.74
N ASN A 48 -0.63 22.03 12.83
CA ASN A 48 0.21 22.06 14.01
C ASN A 48 1.63 21.61 13.66
N ASP A 49 2.67 22.31 14.18
CA ASP A 49 4.08 22.08 13.85
C ASP A 49 4.52 20.64 14.07
N TYR A 50 4.03 19.98 15.10
CA TYR A 50 4.29 18.55 15.35
C TYR A 50 3.74 17.66 14.22
N LYS A 51 2.50 17.86 13.82
CA LYS A 51 1.88 17.11 12.70
C LYS A 51 2.55 17.43 11.38
N ARG A 52 2.95 18.67 11.16
CA ARG A 52 3.68 19.14 9.98
C ARG A 52 5.02 18.42 9.85
N SER A 53 5.82 18.40 10.90
CA SER A 53 7.13 17.74 10.92
C SER A 53 7.01 16.23 10.66
N ARG A 54 6.10 15.55 11.36
CA ARG A 54 5.82 14.13 11.16
C ARG A 54 5.35 13.82 9.74
N MET A 55 4.40 14.58 9.22
CA MET A 55 3.87 14.38 7.87
C MET A 55 4.91 14.66 6.79
N ASN A 56 5.78 15.65 7.00
CA ASN A 56 6.88 15.96 6.09
C ASN A 56 7.89 14.80 5.99
N SER A 57 8.24 14.17 7.11
CA SER A 57 9.11 13.00 7.11
C SER A 57 8.46 11.80 6.41
N VAL A 58 7.17 11.55 6.64
CA VAL A 58 6.41 10.47 5.99
C VAL A 58 6.29 10.70 4.48
N LEU A 59 5.95 11.92 4.05
CA LEU A 59 5.83 12.26 2.63
C LEU A 59 7.16 12.15 1.89
N LYS A 60 8.25 12.61 2.49
CA LYS A 60 9.60 12.44 1.94
C LYS A 60 10.00 10.96 1.85
N ALA A 61 9.76 10.18 2.90
CA ALA A 61 10.07 8.76 2.93
C ALA A 61 9.21 7.92 1.97
N SER A 62 7.94 8.29 1.77
CA SER A 62 7.05 7.65 0.80
C SER A 62 7.37 8.02 -0.65
N GLY A 63 8.20 9.06 -0.89
CA GLY A 63 8.55 9.53 -2.22
C GLY A 63 7.51 10.44 -2.86
N MET A 64 6.57 10.95 -2.08
CA MET A 64 5.62 11.97 -2.54
C MET A 64 6.27 13.35 -2.48
N GLY A 65 6.43 14.01 -3.63
CA GLY A 65 7.00 15.36 -3.74
C GLY A 65 6.03 16.50 -3.34
N MET A 66 5.16 16.27 -2.35
CA MET A 66 4.16 17.23 -1.90
C MET A 66 4.49 17.77 -0.50
N THR A 67 4.16 19.04 -0.25
CA THR A 67 4.23 19.57 1.11
C THR A 67 3.05 19.09 1.98
N PRO A 68 3.20 19.02 3.31
CA PRO A 68 2.11 18.63 4.22
C PRO A 68 0.83 19.45 4.04
N GLU A 69 0.97 20.74 3.73
CA GLU A 69 -0.15 21.65 3.51
C GLU A 69 -0.91 21.31 2.23
N ILE A 70 -0.20 21.03 1.12
CA ILE A 70 -0.81 20.62 -0.14
C ILE A 70 -1.49 19.27 0.01
N TYR A 71 -0.87 18.33 0.72
CA TYR A 71 -1.43 17.00 0.94
C TYR A 71 -2.73 17.03 1.75
N THR A 72 -2.78 17.82 2.82
CA THR A 72 -4.01 18.01 3.61
C THR A 72 -5.08 18.79 2.83
N ALA A 73 -4.68 19.80 2.06
CA ALA A 73 -5.60 20.53 1.17
C ALA A 73 -6.22 19.58 0.14
N TYR A 74 -5.44 18.68 -0.43
CA TYR A 74 -5.91 17.67 -1.38
C TYR A 74 -6.93 16.72 -0.74
N ALA A 75 -6.68 16.26 0.49
CA ALA A 75 -7.62 15.42 1.22
C ALA A 75 -8.94 16.15 1.51
N TYR A 76 -8.89 17.44 1.87
CA TYR A 76 -10.09 18.26 2.06
C TYR A 76 -10.88 18.47 0.77
N ILE A 77 -10.23 18.77 -0.35
CA ILE A 77 -10.92 18.98 -1.64
C ILE A 77 -11.56 17.67 -2.11
N LYS A 78 -10.87 16.55 -1.96
CA LYS A 78 -11.39 15.24 -2.35
C LYS A 78 -12.58 14.82 -1.49
N ALA A 79 -12.52 15.05 -0.17
CA ALA A 79 -13.68 14.88 0.69
C ALA A 79 -14.81 15.85 0.35
N GLY A 80 -14.48 17.13 0.09
CA GLY A 80 -15.44 18.17 -0.30
C GLY A 80 -16.16 17.87 -1.61
N SER A 81 -15.50 17.24 -2.58
CA SER A 81 -16.13 16.80 -3.84
C SER A 81 -17.22 15.74 -3.61
N VAL A 82 -17.04 14.88 -2.61
CA VAL A 82 -18.09 13.91 -2.19
C VAL A 82 -19.27 14.63 -1.56
N PHE A 83 -19.01 15.69 -0.76
CA PHE A 83 -20.09 16.51 -0.19
C PHE A 83 -20.85 17.30 -1.26
N LEU A 84 -20.19 17.73 -2.35
CA LEU A 84 -20.85 18.41 -3.47
C LEU A 84 -21.88 17.50 -4.16
N LEU A 85 -21.59 16.19 -4.26
CA LEU A 85 -22.54 15.19 -4.77
C LEU A 85 -23.73 14.96 -3.83
N MET A 86 -23.65 15.40 -2.57
CA MET A 86 -24.72 15.31 -1.59
C MET A 86 -25.90 16.21 -1.94
N ILE A 87 -25.66 17.36 -2.58
CA ILE A 87 -26.71 18.36 -2.86
C ILE A 87 -27.86 17.77 -3.69
N PRO A 88 -27.62 17.11 -4.85
CA PRO A 88 -28.70 16.47 -5.60
C PRO A 88 -29.27 15.22 -4.89
N ALA A 89 -28.45 14.48 -4.15
CA ALA A 89 -28.90 13.29 -3.43
C ALA A 89 -29.87 13.62 -2.28
N LEU A 90 -29.69 14.75 -1.60
CA LEU A 90 -30.57 15.25 -0.54
C LEU A 90 -31.98 15.57 -1.08
N TYR A 91 -32.08 16.02 -2.33
CA TYR A 91 -33.35 16.36 -2.96
C TYR A 91 -34.19 15.10 -3.30
N ILE A 92 -33.53 13.97 -3.60
CA ILE A 92 -34.20 12.74 -4.02
C ILE A 92 -34.47 11.81 -2.83
N PHE A 93 -33.51 11.70 -1.88
CA PHE A 93 -33.60 10.80 -0.74
C PHE A 93 -32.99 11.42 0.53
N PRO A 94 -33.77 12.02 1.43
CA PRO A 94 -33.24 12.67 2.65
C PRO A 94 -32.52 11.69 3.61
N LEU A 95 -32.91 10.42 3.65
CA LEU A 95 -32.23 9.40 4.42
C LEU A 95 -30.83 9.04 3.90
N ALA A 96 -30.56 9.27 2.61
CA ALA A 96 -29.24 9.03 2.01
C ALA A 96 -28.18 10.06 2.47
N ALA A 97 -28.59 11.22 3.00
CA ALA A 97 -27.68 12.25 3.49
C ALA A 97 -26.74 11.73 4.58
N LEU A 98 -27.26 10.94 5.53
CA LEU A 98 -26.44 10.34 6.59
C LEU A 98 -25.34 9.43 6.02
N PHE A 99 -25.66 8.65 4.99
CA PHE A 99 -24.73 7.75 4.33
C PHE A 99 -23.62 8.51 3.57
N VAL A 100 -23.97 9.61 2.91
CA VAL A 100 -23.01 10.44 2.17
C VAL A 100 -22.07 11.18 3.11
N ILE A 101 -22.54 11.66 4.27
CA ILE A 101 -21.70 12.25 5.31
C ILE A 101 -20.66 11.23 5.79
N LEU A 102 -21.10 10.03 6.09
CA LEU A 102 -20.23 8.95 6.56
C LEU A 102 -19.19 8.56 5.50
N LEU A 103 -19.59 8.50 4.22
CA LEU A 103 -18.69 8.29 3.09
C LEU A 103 -17.67 9.42 2.94
N GLY A 104 -18.07 10.68 3.06
CA GLY A 104 -17.16 11.82 2.99
C GLY A 104 -16.09 11.79 4.08
N ILE A 105 -16.50 11.48 5.30
CA ILE A 105 -15.58 11.30 6.43
C ILE A 105 -14.63 10.12 6.16
N MET A 106 -15.14 9.00 5.67
CA MET A 106 -14.32 7.82 5.36
C MET A 106 -13.30 8.11 4.25
N VAL A 107 -13.68 8.82 3.20
CA VAL A 107 -12.78 9.24 2.11
C VAL A 107 -11.68 10.13 2.63
N TYR A 108 -12.01 11.10 3.50
CA TYR A 108 -11.03 11.99 4.13
C TYR A 108 -9.99 11.20 4.95
N TYR A 109 -10.43 10.31 5.83
CA TYR A 109 -9.52 9.48 6.64
C TYR A 109 -8.64 8.56 5.78
N ARG A 110 -9.21 7.93 4.74
CA ARG A 110 -8.44 7.08 3.81
C ARG A 110 -7.35 7.88 3.08
N GLU A 111 -7.68 9.09 2.65
CA GLU A 111 -6.70 9.89 1.92
C GLU A 111 -5.54 10.34 2.82
N ILE A 112 -5.80 10.72 4.07
CA ILE A 112 -4.74 11.09 5.03
C ILE A 112 -3.85 9.88 5.36
N GLN A 113 -4.41 8.67 5.46
CA GLN A 113 -3.65 7.46 5.78
C GLN A 113 -2.85 6.90 4.59
N LYS A 114 -3.14 7.34 3.37
CA LYS A 114 -2.53 6.80 2.15
C LYS A 114 -1.00 6.96 2.11
N ALA A 115 -0.47 8.07 2.63
CA ALA A 115 0.97 8.27 2.74
C ALA A 115 1.63 7.28 3.71
N ASP A 116 0.99 7.04 4.86
CA ASP A 116 1.45 6.04 5.83
C ASP A 116 1.37 4.62 5.25
N GLU A 117 0.31 4.31 4.50
CA GLU A 117 0.16 3.01 3.82
C GLU A 117 1.23 2.80 2.74
N MET A 118 1.54 3.83 1.94
CA MET A 118 2.62 3.74 0.94
C MET A 118 3.97 3.52 1.60
N LEU A 119 4.27 4.21 2.69
CA LEU A 119 5.51 4.01 3.44
C LEU A 119 5.58 2.61 4.05
N ARG A 120 4.47 2.12 4.64
CA ARG A 120 4.38 0.74 5.14
C ARG A 120 4.60 -0.28 4.03
N GLY A 121 3.92 -0.12 2.89
CA GLY A 121 4.09 -1.02 1.75
C GLY A 121 5.53 -1.06 1.22
N LYS A 122 6.20 0.10 1.16
CA LYS A 122 7.61 0.19 0.80
C LYS A 122 8.50 -0.53 1.82
N ARG A 123 8.25 -0.32 3.12
CA ARG A 123 8.96 -0.99 4.20
C ARG A 123 8.77 -2.50 4.13
N GLU A 124 7.53 -2.97 3.99
CA GLU A 124 7.22 -4.40 3.87
C GLU A 124 7.93 -5.05 2.69
N GLN A 125 7.99 -4.39 1.53
CA GLN A 125 8.74 -4.89 0.37
C GLN A 125 10.23 -5.04 0.66
N ILE A 126 10.82 -4.07 1.34
CA ILE A 126 12.25 -4.13 1.73
C ILE A 126 12.48 -5.21 2.79
N GLU A 127 11.62 -5.30 3.81
CA GLU A 127 11.72 -6.32 4.85
C GLU A 127 11.55 -7.75 4.32
N GLU A 128 10.77 -7.95 3.26
CA GLU A 128 10.64 -9.24 2.56
C GLU A 128 11.95 -9.66 1.87
N GLU A 129 12.79 -8.71 1.51
CA GLU A 129 14.08 -8.97 0.86
C GLU A 129 15.25 -9.05 1.85
N LEU A 130 15.07 -8.63 3.11
CA LEU A 130 16.15 -8.53 4.09
C LEU A 130 16.85 -9.87 4.36
N TYR A 131 16.11 -10.99 4.39
CA TYR A 131 16.73 -12.31 4.53
C TYR A 131 17.74 -12.58 3.41
N ARG A 132 17.35 -12.31 2.16
CA ARG A 132 18.23 -12.50 0.99
C ARG A 132 19.42 -11.56 1.04
N PHE A 133 19.19 -10.30 1.41
CA PHE A 133 20.24 -9.30 1.58
C PHE A 133 21.28 -9.73 2.62
N VAL A 134 20.82 -10.07 3.82
CA VAL A 134 21.71 -10.50 4.91
C VAL A 134 22.47 -11.78 4.55
N SER A 135 21.81 -12.73 3.87
CA SER A 135 22.46 -13.96 3.40
C SER A 135 23.59 -13.66 2.41
N THR A 136 23.37 -12.71 1.47
CA THR A 136 24.42 -12.28 0.51
C THR A 136 25.56 -11.59 1.25
N ILE A 137 25.27 -10.64 2.14
CA ILE A 137 26.31 -9.95 2.94
C ILE A 137 27.12 -10.98 3.77
N THR A 138 26.47 -11.98 4.36
CA THR A 138 27.15 -13.05 5.13
C THR A 138 28.15 -13.84 4.26
N GLN A 139 27.81 -14.07 2.99
CA GLN A 139 28.71 -14.74 2.05
C GLN A 139 29.89 -13.84 1.62
N GLU A 140 29.61 -12.58 1.35
CA GLU A 140 30.63 -11.65 0.88
C GLU A 140 31.62 -11.26 1.97
N LEU A 141 31.20 -11.17 3.23
CA LEU A 141 32.07 -10.95 4.40
C LEU A 141 33.17 -11.98 4.56
N LYS A 142 33.02 -13.18 3.98
CA LYS A 142 34.09 -14.20 3.97
C LYS A 142 35.23 -13.85 3.04
N ASN A 143 34.98 -13.03 2.03
CA ASN A 143 35.93 -12.68 0.97
C ASN A 143 36.43 -11.23 1.06
N SER A 144 35.61 -10.32 1.51
CA SER A 144 35.89 -8.88 1.57
C SER A 144 35.22 -8.25 2.77
N ARG A 145 35.77 -7.14 3.28
CA ARG A 145 35.17 -6.29 4.32
C ARG A 145 34.73 -4.94 3.76
N ASP A 146 34.71 -4.78 2.44
CA ASP A 146 34.29 -3.53 1.81
C ASP A 146 32.77 -3.46 1.74
N VAL A 147 32.19 -2.75 2.72
CA VAL A 147 30.72 -2.58 2.83
C VAL A 147 30.13 -1.90 1.61
N LEU A 148 30.81 -0.92 1.00
CA LEU A 148 30.28 -0.23 -0.17
C LEU A 148 30.15 -1.19 -1.36
N SER A 149 31.19 -1.98 -1.63
CA SER A 149 31.17 -3.00 -2.69
C SER A 149 30.06 -4.04 -2.50
N MET A 150 29.85 -4.50 -1.26
CA MET A 150 28.77 -5.45 -0.93
C MET A 150 27.39 -4.87 -1.24
N LEU A 151 27.14 -3.60 -0.86
CA LEU A 151 25.88 -2.92 -1.14
C LEU A 151 25.63 -2.72 -2.64
N GLU A 152 26.68 -2.37 -3.37
CA GLU A 152 26.62 -2.19 -4.83
C GLU A 152 26.33 -3.49 -5.56
N HIS A 153 26.98 -4.58 -5.15
CA HIS A 153 26.76 -5.89 -5.74
C HIS A 153 25.31 -6.39 -5.47
N TYR A 154 24.84 -6.27 -4.22
CA TYR A 154 23.45 -6.66 -3.91
C TYR A 154 22.45 -5.81 -4.67
N LYS A 155 22.72 -4.51 -4.88
CA LYS A 155 21.82 -3.57 -5.57
C LYS A 155 21.43 -4.06 -6.97
N GLU A 156 22.29 -4.78 -7.69
CA GLU A 156 21.99 -5.33 -9.01
C GLU A 156 20.82 -6.31 -8.99
N ASN A 157 20.70 -7.07 -7.89
CA ASN A 157 19.68 -8.09 -7.69
C ASN A 157 18.51 -7.64 -6.80
N ALA A 158 18.56 -6.42 -6.29
CA ALA A 158 17.55 -5.88 -5.40
C ALA A 158 16.25 -5.51 -6.13
N GLY A 159 15.11 -5.69 -5.47
CA GLY A 159 13.81 -5.22 -5.94
C GLY A 159 13.74 -3.71 -6.06
N ALA A 160 12.78 -3.21 -6.84
CA ALA A 160 12.70 -1.80 -7.21
C ALA A 160 12.65 -0.82 -6.02
N ALA A 161 12.01 -1.22 -4.91
CA ALA A 161 11.93 -0.39 -3.70
C ALA A 161 13.26 -0.35 -2.96
N PHE A 162 13.91 -1.50 -2.78
CA PHE A 162 15.17 -1.60 -2.06
C PHE A 162 16.33 -1.02 -2.87
N ARG A 163 16.37 -1.27 -4.19
CA ARG A 163 17.37 -0.71 -5.11
C ARG A 163 17.45 0.82 -5.01
N LYS A 164 16.31 1.52 -5.00
CA LYS A 164 16.28 2.98 -4.86
C LYS A 164 16.90 3.46 -3.54
N GLU A 165 16.66 2.76 -2.45
CA GLU A 165 17.26 3.10 -1.16
C GLU A 165 18.77 2.81 -1.14
N LEU A 166 19.20 1.69 -1.74
CA LEU A 166 20.60 1.35 -1.87
C LEU A 166 21.35 2.35 -2.76
N ASP A 167 20.73 2.83 -3.85
CA ASP A 167 21.30 3.90 -4.67
C ASP A 167 21.61 5.15 -3.85
N ILE A 168 20.67 5.56 -2.98
CA ILE A 168 20.86 6.72 -2.11
C ILE A 168 21.98 6.46 -1.10
N VAL A 169 22.01 5.29 -0.46
CA VAL A 169 23.03 4.94 0.53
C VAL A 169 24.41 4.89 -0.11
N CYS A 170 24.56 4.22 -1.25
CA CYS A 170 25.83 4.13 -1.96
C CYS A 170 26.32 5.52 -2.40
N ALA A 171 25.43 6.39 -2.87
CA ALA A 171 25.76 7.77 -3.21
C ALA A 171 26.21 8.58 -1.96
N ASP A 172 25.47 8.43 -0.85
CA ASP A 172 25.81 9.07 0.44
C ASP A 172 27.17 8.59 0.96
N MET A 173 27.49 7.29 0.83
CA MET A 173 28.77 6.71 1.24
C MET A 173 29.95 7.22 0.40
N ARG A 174 29.75 7.37 -0.92
CA ARG A 174 30.79 7.91 -1.80
C ARG A 174 31.10 9.38 -1.55
N SER A 175 30.12 10.16 -1.06
CA SER A 175 30.24 11.59 -0.83
C SER A 175 30.60 11.99 0.61
N GLY A 176 30.54 11.04 1.57
CA GLY A 176 30.68 11.36 2.97
C GLY A 176 31.11 10.19 3.87
N SER A 177 30.79 10.27 5.15
CA SER A 177 31.06 9.20 6.12
C SER A 177 30.11 8.01 5.92
N TYR A 178 30.68 6.80 5.86
CA TYR A 178 29.96 5.55 5.73
C TYR A 178 28.98 5.31 6.91
N GLU A 179 29.40 5.57 8.12
CA GLU A 179 28.53 5.44 9.30
C GLU A 179 27.34 6.41 9.23
N ALA A 180 27.60 7.66 8.86
CA ALA A 180 26.54 8.65 8.73
C ALA A 180 25.54 8.31 7.61
N ALA A 181 26.02 7.74 6.50
CA ALA A 181 25.18 7.28 5.40
C ALA A 181 24.26 6.12 5.84
N LEU A 182 24.80 5.13 6.53
CA LEU A 182 24.05 4.00 7.08
C LEU A 182 23.03 4.44 8.14
N THR A 183 23.40 5.38 9.04
CA THR A 183 22.46 5.93 10.03
C THR A 183 21.31 6.69 9.38
N ARG A 184 21.58 7.46 8.31
CA ARG A 184 20.51 8.13 7.53
C ARG A 184 19.59 7.12 6.83
N PHE A 185 20.15 6.03 6.33
CA PHE A 185 19.39 4.94 5.73
C PHE A 185 18.42 4.30 6.72
N GLU A 186 18.92 3.95 7.92
CA GLU A 186 18.09 3.43 9.02
C GLU A 186 16.94 4.41 9.37
N ALA A 187 17.26 5.68 9.55
CA ALA A 187 16.29 6.72 9.90
C ALA A 187 15.20 6.92 8.83
N ARG A 188 15.52 6.75 7.54
CA ARG A 188 14.54 6.88 6.46
C ARG A 188 13.49 5.78 6.47
N LEU A 189 13.87 4.56 6.76
CA LEU A 189 12.97 3.41 6.71
C LEU A 189 12.35 3.09 8.06
N ASN A 190 13.05 3.42 9.15
CA ASN A 190 12.61 3.21 10.54
C ASN A 190 12.05 1.78 10.76
N SER A 191 12.80 0.77 10.31
CA SER A 191 12.47 -0.65 10.46
C SER A 191 13.41 -1.29 11.48
N PRO A 192 12.90 -1.96 12.53
CA PRO A 192 13.73 -2.63 13.52
C PRO A 192 14.68 -3.66 12.91
N GLN A 193 14.20 -4.43 11.94
CA GLN A 193 15.02 -5.44 11.26
C GLN A 193 16.19 -4.80 10.49
N LEU A 194 15.93 -3.66 9.82
CA LEU A 194 16.98 -2.94 9.14
C LEU A 194 17.98 -2.32 10.13
N SER A 195 17.53 -1.86 11.30
CA SER A 195 18.40 -1.34 12.36
C SER A 195 19.44 -2.36 12.80
N ASP A 196 19.04 -3.63 12.94
CA ASP A 196 19.98 -4.71 13.28
C ASP A 196 21.03 -4.93 12.19
N VAL A 197 20.61 -4.87 10.91
CA VAL A 197 21.53 -4.96 9.77
C VAL A 197 22.51 -3.80 9.74
N VAL A 198 22.02 -2.58 9.90
CA VAL A 198 22.86 -1.35 9.90
C VAL A 198 23.86 -1.40 11.05
N ARG A 199 23.45 -1.83 12.22
CA ARG A 199 24.35 -2.00 13.38
C ARG A 199 25.47 -2.99 13.08
N GLY A 200 25.15 -4.12 12.44
CA GLY A 200 26.16 -5.08 12.00
C GLY A 200 27.14 -4.50 10.97
N LEU A 201 26.63 -3.76 9.97
CA LEU A 201 27.47 -3.12 8.96
C LEU A 201 28.39 -2.06 9.57
N ILE A 202 27.91 -1.26 10.52
CA ILE A 202 28.73 -0.28 11.25
C ILE A 202 29.81 -1.00 12.06
N GLY A 203 29.52 -2.15 12.71
CA GLY A 203 30.50 -2.98 13.37
C GLY A 203 31.62 -3.43 12.43
N VAL A 204 31.25 -3.92 11.22
CA VAL A 204 32.23 -4.30 10.19
C VAL A 204 33.13 -3.12 9.79
N LEU A 205 32.55 -1.92 9.61
CA LEU A 205 33.31 -0.69 9.30
C LEU A 205 34.31 -0.32 10.38
N ARG A 206 33.99 -0.63 11.66
CA ARG A 206 34.87 -0.40 12.80
C ARG A 206 35.93 -1.50 12.99
N GLY A 207 35.87 -2.56 12.18
CA GLY A 207 36.83 -3.66 12.20
C GLY A 207 36.39 -4.89 13.00
N ASP A 208 35.14 -4.90 13.50
CA ASP A 208 34.59 -6.05 14.21
C ASP A 208 34.44 -7.28 13.29
N ASP A 209 34.50 -8.47 13.86
CA ASP A 209 34.17 -9.70 13.11
C ASP A 209 32.67 -9.83 12.91
N GLY A 210 32.19 -9.25 11.79
CA GLY A 210 30.78 -9.29 11.42
C GLY A 210 30.27 -10.67 10.99
N ALA A 211 31.16 -11.62 10.66
CA ALA A 211 30.73 -12.89 10.07
C ALA A 211 29.79 -13.69 11.00
N VAL A 212 30.13 -13.82 12.27
CA VAL A 212 29.30 -14.51 13.28
C VAL A 212 27.99 -13.77 13.51
N TYR A 213 28.04 -12.44 13.62
CA TYR A 213 26.84 -11.62 13.80
C TYR A 213 25.86 -11.78 12.64
N PHE A 214 26.34 -11.69 11.40
CA PHE A 214 25.51 -11.84 10.22
C PHE A 214 25.00 -13.27 10.00
N GLN A 215 25.74 -14.30 10.44
CA GLN A 215 25.23 -15.68 10.45
C GLN A 215 24.03 -15.85 11.38
N MET A 216 24.12 -15.29 12.60
CA MET A 216 23.01 -15.30 13.56
C MET A 216 21.82 -14.53 13.00
N LEU A 217 22.04 -13.34 12.45
CA LEU A 217 21.01 -12.51 11.85
C LEU A 217 20.32 -13.21 10.65
N THR A 218 21.08 -13.92 9.83
CA THR A 218 20.54 -14.73 8.72
C THR A 218 19.60 -15.81 9.22
N HIS A 219 19.95 -16.49 10.32
CA HIS A 219 19.11 -17.51 10.93
C HIS A 219 17.80 -16.92 11.46
N ASP A 220 17.88 -15.78 12.17
CA ASP A 220 16.71 -15.12 12.76
C ASP A 220 15.76 -14.60 11.67
N PHE A 221 16.29 -14.00 10.61
CA PHE A 221 15.48 -13.53 9.50
C PHE A 221 14.84 -14.67 8.70
N LYS A 222 15.52 -15.80 8.56
CA LYS A 222 14.94 -17.00 7.96
C LYS A 222 13.75 -17.52 8.76
N GLN A 223 13.86 -17.53 10.09
CA GLN A 223 12.73 -17.90 10.95
C GLN A 223 11.57 -16.92 10.85
N ALA A 224 11.86 -15.61 10.85
CA ALA A 224 10.85 -14.57 10.69
C ALA A 224 10.13 -14.69 9.33
N GLU A 225 10.86 -14.96 8.25
CA GLU A 225 10.28 -15.18 6.91
C GLU A 225 9.36 -16.41 6.90
N LEU A 226 9.78 -17.51 7.47
CA LEU A 226 8.96 -18.73 7.60
C LEU A 226 7.67 -18.46 8.40
N GLN A 227 7.75 -17.71 9.50
CA GLN A 227 6.58 -17.32 10.28
C GLN A 227 5.64 -16.42 9.47
N ARG A 228 6.20 -15.47 8.71
CA ARG A 228 5.44 -14.58 7.80
C ARG A 228 4.70 -15.38 6.72
N LEU A 229 5.37 -16.33 6.08
CA LEU A 229 4.77 -17.21 5.08
C LEU A 229 3.66 -18.07 5.67
N LYS A 230 3.88 -18.66 6.86
CA LYS A 230 2.85 -19.40 7.60
C LYS A 230 1.64 -18.50 7.93
N ALA A 231 1.88 -17.28 8.39
CA ALA A 231 0.81 -16.33 8.68
C ALA A 231 0.04 -15.88 7.42
N LYS A 232 0.73 -15.70 6.28
CA LYS A 232 0.07 -15.44 4.98
C LYS A 232 -0.77 -16.65 4.54
N ALA A 233 -0.24 -17.86 4.65
CA ALA A 233 -0.96 -19.09 4.31
C ALA A 233 -2.19 -19.31 5.22
N ALA A 234 -2.09 -19.03 6.51
CA ALA A 234 -3.20 -19.16 7.46
C ALA A 234 -4.36 -18.18 7.22
N LYS A 235 -4.14 -17.09 6.47
CA LYS A 235 -5.19 -16.12 6.09
C LYS A 235 -6.05 -16.57 4.90
N ILE A 236 -5.63 -17.57 4.14
CA ILE A 236 -6.35 -18.06 2.95
C ILE A 236 -7.62 -18.85 3.31
N PRO A 237 -7.59 -19.83 4.24
CA PRO A 237 -8.76 -20.62 4.59
C PRO A 237 -9.96 -19.80 5.10
N PRO A 238 -9.80 -18.77 5.97
CA PRO A 238 -10.92 -17.94 6.42
C PRO A 238 -11.63 -17.21 5.28
N LYS A 239 -10.90 -16.75 4.26
CA LYS A 239 -11.48 -16.07 3.10
C LYS A 239 -12.38 -17.02 2.30
N ILE A 240 -11.92 -18.25 2.05
CA ILE A 240 -12.71 -19.27 1.34
C ILE A 240 -13.99 -19.57 2.11
N ARG A 241 -13.93 -19.69 3.44
CA ARG A 241 -15.09 -19.95 4.29
C ARG A 241 -16.14 -18.82 4.20
N VAL A 242 -15.71 -17.56 4.16
CA VAL A 242 -16.61 -16.42 4.00
C VAL A 242 -17.33 -16.46 2.65
N TYR A 243 -16.64 -16.79 1.56
CA TYR A 243 -17.27 -16.92 0.25
C TYR A 243 -18.26 -18.10 0.20
N SER A 244 -17.92 -19.26 0.78
CA SER A 244 -18.83 -20.39 0.88
C SER A 244 -20.08 -20.05 1.70
N PHE A 245 -19.91 -19.32 2.81
CA PHE A 245 -21.02 -18.86 3.63
C PHE A 245 -21.92 -17.85 2.90
N ALA A 246 -21.33 -16.91 2.17
CA ALA A 246 -22.08 -15.94 1.36
C ALA A 246 -22.91 -16.65 0.27
N MET A 247 -22.35 -17.66 -0.38
CA MET A 247 -23.05 -18.46 -1.40
C MET A 247 -24.23 -19.22 -0.79
N LEU A 248 -24.05 -19.82 0.41
CA LEU A 248 -25.11 -20.51 1.13
C LEU A 248 -26.23 -19.55 1.53
N MET A 249 -25.91 -18.34 2.00
CA MET A 249 -26.90 -17.30 2.34
C MET A 249 -27.68 -16.85 1.10
N CYS A 250 -27.04 -16.77 -0.07
CA CYS A 250 -27.68 -16.44 -1.33
C CYS A 250 -28.72 -17.51 -1.73
N PHE A 251 -28.37 -18.79 -1.58
CA PHE A 251 -29.30 -19.90 -1.80
C PHE A 251 -30.51 -19.87 -0.86
N LEU A 252 -30.26 -19.62 0.43
CA LEU A 252 -31.33 -19.47 1.43
C LEU A 252 -32.27 -18.31 1.07
N ALA A 253 -31.71 -17.16 0.68
CA ALA A 253 -32.51 -15.98 0.31
C ALA A 253 -33.39 -16.24 -0.92
N THR A 254 -32.87 -16.92 -1.96
CA THR A 254 -33.66 -17.30 -3.14
C THR A 254 -34.77 -18.27 -2.78
N TYR A 255 -34.52 -19.24 -1.90
CA TYR A 255 -35.53 -20.18 -1.44
C TYR A 255 -36.64 -19.49 -0.67
N PHE A 256 -36.30 -18.57 0.25
CA PHE A 256 -37.30 -17.76 0.97
C PHE A 256 -38.14 -16.89 0.02
N ALA A 257 -37.49 -16.27 -0.98
CA ALA A 257 -38.21 -15.45 -1.96
C ALA A 257 -39.28 -16.28 -2.75
N ILE A 258 -38.92 -17.52 -3.13
CA ILE A 258 -39.87 -18.41 -3.82
C ILE A 258 -41.05 -18.78 -2.91
N ILE A 259 -40.79 -19.11 -1.63
CA ILE A 259 -41.87 -19.45 -0.68
C ILE A 259 -42.80 -18.25 -0.48
N ILE A 260 -42.27 -17.06 -0.25
CA ILE A 260 -43.05 -15.84 -0.07
C ILE A 260 -43.89 -15.56 -1.33
N TYR A 261 -43.31 -15.70 -2.51
CA TYR A 261 -44.04 -15.55 -3.76
C TYR A 261 -45.21 -16.54 -3.90
N GLU A 262 -44.98 -17.81 -3.56
CA GLU A 262 -46.01 -18.86 -3.64
C GLU A 262 -47.16 -18.63 -2.61
N ILE A 263 -46.83 -18.16 -1.41
CA ILE A 263 -47.83 -17.79 -0.39
C ILE A 263 -48.70 -16.63 -0.88
N ILE A 264 -48.08 -15.57 -1.43
CA ILE A 264 -48.82 -14.41 -1.97
C ILE A 264 -49.73 -14.83 -3.14
N ARG A 265 -49.23 -15.68 -4.02
CA ARG A 265 -49.99 -16.21 -5.15
C ARG A 265 -51.19 -17.08 -4.69
N SER A 266 -50.95 -17.93 -3.70
CA SER A 266 -52.00 -18.79 -3.13
C SER A 266 -53.10 -17.98 -2.45
N MET A 267 -52.76 -16.90 -1.75
CA MET A 267 -53.74 -15.99 -1.14
C MET A 267 -54.57 -15.25 -2.20
N GLY A 268 -53.94 -14.84 -3.34
CA GLY A 268 -54.67 -14.18 -4.44
C GLY A 268 -55.62 -15.08 -5.22
N THR A 269 -55.53 -16.40 -5.10
CA THR A 269 -56.45 -17.35 -5.73
C THR A 269 -57.63 -17.76 -4.78
N LEU A 270 -57.59 -17.35 -3.52
CA LEU A 270 -58.64 -17.61 -2.48
C LEU A 270 -59.64 -16.46 -2.36
N PHE A 271 -59.36 -15.31 -2.95
CA PHE A 271 -60.24 -14.16 -3.06
C PHE A 271 -60.57 -13.86 -4.52
#